data_4662c0dd50ab5b85e668f74f74a8f994
#
_entry.id   4662c0dd50ab5b85e668f74f74a8f994
#
_cell.length_a   1.000
_cell.length_b   1.000
_cell.length_c   1.000
_cell.angle_alpha   90.00
_cell.angle_beta   90.00
_cell.angle_gamma   90.00
#
_symmetry.space_group_name_H-M   'P 1'
#
loop_
_entity.id
_entity.type
_entity.pdbx_description
1 polymer ?
#
loop_
_entity_poly.entity_id
_entity_poly.type
_entity_poly.pdbx_seq_one_letter_code
_entity_poly.pdbx_strand_id
1 'polypeptide(L)'
;MEAASTATGGVPRVFAVIRALSAVQAEGGRVTQLARAVGLTQATTHRLLQSLAAEGMVEQDERSKLYRLSMDFFALAAKAGNPGDLRSLCRPALLRLCASLGDSIFLLVRSGFDAVCLDRSEGPFPIRSFTGDIGGRVALGVGQGALAILAFLPEAEREEVIRFNLSRVREYGVFDEVYLRTEIERVRQLGYAGRNTGLLEGMAGVAVPILDREGRAVAALSVGTISARLNDDRLPTVVELLKREALAVGPKINPFDVTLRRPAQSLSSVRPDQAIQPAGQEQK
;
A
#
# COMPACT_ATOMS: atom_id res chain seq x y z
N MET A 1 19.71 15.50 5.47
CA MET A 1 18.79 16.41 6.18
C MET A 1 18.22 17.31 5.09
N GLU A 2 17.25 16.80 4.35
CA GLU A 2 16.66 17.49 3.21
C GLU A 2 15.18 17.74 3.51
N ALA A 3 14.74 18.94 3.22
CA ALA A 3 13.53 19.54 3.72
C ALA A 3 12.28 18.74 3.32
N ALA A 4 11.48 18.37 4.32
CA ALA A 4 10.09 18.01 4.11
C ALA A 4 9.43 19.09 3.25
N SER A 5 8.95 18.73 2.06
CA SER A 5 8.16 19.60 1.20
C SER A 5 7.01 20.16 2.03
N THR A 6 7.11 21.44 2.38
CA THR A 6 6.09 22.15 3.16
C THR A 6 4.82 22.15 2.33
N ALA A 7 3.84 21.35 2.73
CA ALA A 7 2.52 21.32 2.14
C ALA A 7 1.96 22.76 2.14
N THR A 8 2.00 23.43 0.99
CA THR A 8 1.53 24.79 0.81
C THR A 8 0.01 24.75 0.66
N GLY A 9 -0.73 25.23 1.67
CA GLY A 9 -2.20 25.27 1.68
C GLY A 9 -2.81 24.59 2.91
N GLY A 10 -4.02 24.98 3.28
CA GLY A 10 -4.74 24.46 4.44
C GLY A 10 -5.05 22.96 4.33
N VAL A 11 -5.67 22.56 3.20
CA VAL A 11 -6.12 21.16 2.99
C VAL A 11 -4.97 20.14 3.00
N PRO A 12 -3.84 20.33 2.28
CA PRO A 12 -2.71 19.41 2.36
C PRO A 12 -2.15 19.23 3.78
N ARG A 13 -2.09 20.30 4.58
CA ARG A 13 -1.63 20.24 5.97
C ARG A 13 -2.58 19.44 6.85
N VAL A 14 -3.91 19.62 6.68
CA VAL A 14 -4.93 18.84 7.38
C VAL A 14 -4.74 17.35 7.10
N PHE A 15 -4.63 16.95 5.83
CA PHE A 15 -4.43 15.55 5.46
C PHE A 15 -3.08 14.98 5.91
N ALA A 16 -2.02 15.80 6.00
CA ALA A 16 -0.76 15.39 6.59
C ALA A 16 -0.93 15.01 8.07
N VAL A 17 -1.63 15.83 8.84
CA VAL A 17 -1.94 15.56 10.26
C VAL A 17 -2.80 14.31 10.42
N ILE A 18 -3.83 14.12 9.60
CA ILE A 18 -4.68 12.91 9.59
C ILE A 18 -3.83 11.66 9.34
N ARG A 19 -2.93 11.68 8.35
CA ARG A 19 -2.03 10.56 8.07
C ARG A 19 -1.06 10.29 9.22
N ALA A 20 -0.51 11.34 9.84
CA ALA A 20 0.35 11.17 11.01
C ALA A 20 -0.40 10.55 12.20
N LEU A 21 -1.66 10.93 12.42
CA LEU A 21 -2.53 10.32 13.43
C LEU A 21 -2.81 8.85 13.12
N SER A 22 -3.12 8.52 11.87
CA SER A 22 -3.39 7.14 11.49
C SER A 22 -2.21 6.20 11.73
N ALA A 23 -0.97 6.70 11.61
CA ALA A 23 0.24 5.93 11.87
C ALA A 23 0.47 5.62 13.36
N VAL A 24 -0.17 6.37 14.27
CA VAL A 24 -0.06 6.20 15.73
C VAL A 24 -1.42 5.96 16.38
N GLN A 25 -2.38 5.45 15.64
CA GLN A 25 -3.78 5.31 16.09
C GLN A 25 -3.91 4.47 17.36
N ALA A 26 -3.13 3.41 17.51
CA ALA A 26 -3.19 2.52 18.66
C ALA A 26 -2.72 3.23 19.95
N GLU A 27 -1.58 3.89 19.88
CA GLU A 27 -0.95 4.57 21.04
C GLU A 27 -1.50 5.99 21.25
N GLY A 28 -1.93 6.63 20.18
CA GLY A 28 -2.26 8.05 20.14
C GLY A 28 -1.04 8.95 19.96
N GLY A 29 -1.23 10.15 19.40
CA GLY A 29 -0.17 11.09 19.09
C GLY A 29 -0.18 12.35 19.96
N ARG A 30 0.97 12.78 20.47
CA ARG A 30 1.13 14.10 21.08
C ARG A 30 1.31 15.18 20.01
N VAL A 31 0.84 16.39 20.27
CA VAL A 31 1.01 17.55 19.34
C VAL A 31 2.47 17.71 18.90
N THR A 32 3.42 17.56 19.83
CA THR A 32 4.85 17.72 19.55
C THR A 32 5.38 16.64 18.59
N GLN A 33 4.95 15.41 18.76
CA GLN A 33 5.30 14.28 17.91
C GLN A 33 4.69 14.45 16.50
N LEU A 34 3.41 14.77 16.45
CA LEU A 34 2.69 15.01 15.19
C LEU A 34 3.27 16.19 14.42
N ALA A 35 3.56 17.30 15.10
CA ALA A 35 4.18 18.49 14.50
C ALA A 35 5.53 18.17 13.85
N ARG A 36 6.37 17.38 14.53
CA ARG A 36 7.66 16.91 13.99
C ARG A 36 7.45 16.01 12.77
N ALA A 37 6.52 15.06 12.85
CA ALA A 37 6.23 14.11 11.76
C ALA A 37 5.75 14.80 10.48
N VAL A 38 5.02 15.92 10.61
CA VAL A 38 4.45 16.63 9.44
C VAL A 38 5.23 17.89 9.03
N GLY A 39 6.34 18.22 9.74
CA GLY A 39 7.16 19.40 9.44
C GLY A 39 6.44 20.73 9.71
N LEU A 40 5.49 20.76 10.66
CA LEU A 40 4.75 21.96 11.02
C LEU A 40 5.13 22.46 12.44
N THR A 41 4.86 23.74 12.73
CA THR A 41 4.99 24.24 14.10
C THR A 41 3.96 23.61 15.02
N GLN A 42 4.26 23.47 16.31
CA GLN A 42 3.31 22.95 17.31
C GLN A 42 2.02 23.77 17.35
N ALA A 43 2.12 25.10 17.26
CA ALA A 43 0.95 25.98 17.24
C ALA A 43 0.05 25.73 16.03
N THR A 44 0.62 25.54 14.85
CA THR A 44 -0.13 25.22 13.63
C THR A 44 -0.78 23.84 13.73
N THR A 45 -0.02 22.83 14.18
CA THR A 45 -0.53 21.46 14.34
C THR A 45 -1.65 21.43 15.38
N HIS A 46 -1.49 22.12 16.51
CA HIS A 46 -2.53 22.20 17.54
C HIS A 46 -3.82 22.82 16.99
N ARG A 47 -3.73 23.95 16.25
CA ARG A 47 -4.93 24.55 15.63
C ARG A 47 -5.62 23.61 14.65
N LEU A 48 -4.87 22.87 13.84
CA LEU A 48 -5.44 21.88 12.93
C LEU A 48 -6.14 20.75 13.69
N LEU A 49 -5.52 20.23 14.76
CA LEU A 49 -6.13 19.21 15.61
C LEU A 49 -7.40 19.71 16.30
N GLN A 50 -7.42 20.95 16.79
CA GLN A 50 -8.63 21.56 17.36
C GLN A 50 -9.73 21.71 16.33
N SER A 51 -9.42 22.17 15.13
CA SER A 51 -10.41 22.25 14.03
C SER A 51 -10.95 20.86 13.66
N LEU A 52 -10.09 19.85 13.57
CA LEU A 52 -10.51 18.47 13.31
C LEU A 52 -11.35 17.89 14.45
N ALA A 53 -11.06 18.24 15.68
CA ALA A 53 -11.85 17.84 16.86
C ALA A 53 -13.23 18.53 16.87
N ALA A 54 -13.29 19.81 16.50
CA ALA A 54 -14.57 20.52 16.35
C ALA A 54 -15.48 19.92 15.29
N GLU A 55 -14.90 19.36 14.22
CA GLU A 55 -15.62 18.62 13.16
C GLU A 55 -15.85 17.14 13.52
N GLY A 56 -15.50 16.70 14.72
CA GLY A 56 -15.66 15.32 15.18
C GLY A 56 -14.71 14.30 14.54
N MET A 57 -13.74 14.73 13.70
CA MET A 57 -12.85 13.83 12.99
C MET A 57 -11.68 13.30 13.84
N VAL A 58 -11.37 13.99 14.93
CA VAL A 58 -10.30 13.68 15.87
C VAL A 58 -10.82 13.80 17.29
N GLU A 59 -10.35 12.95 18.17
CA GLU A 59 -10.63 13.03 19.61
C GLU A 59 -9.35 13.22 20.39
N GLN A 60 -9.44 13.87 21.54
CA GLN A 60 -8.35 14.02 22.49
C GLN A 60 -8.74 13.35 23.82
N ASP A 61 -7.92 12.42 24.26
CA ASP A 61 -8.04 11.85 25.60
C ASP A 61 -7.71 12.92 26.66
N GLU A 62 -8.64 13.16 27.56
CA GLU A 62 -8.54 14.24 28.57
C GLU A 62 -7.39 14.06 29.57
N ARG A 63 -7.02 12.81 29.87
CA ARG A 63 -5.97 12.50 30.85
C ARG A 63 -4.58 12.50 30.23
N SER A 64 -4.41 11.78 29.12
CA SER A 64 -3.11 11.60 28.47
C SER A 64 -2.77 12.76 27.51
N LYS A 65 -3.77 13.56 27.12
CA LYS A 65 -3.67 14.61 26.09
C LYS A 65 -3.23 14.09 24.73
N LEU A 66 -3.42 12.78 24.47
CA LEU A 66 -3.13 12.13 23.21
C LEU A 66 -4.32 12.32 22.25
N TYR A 67 -4.00 12.54 20.98
CA TYR A 67 -4.97 12.65 19.90
C TYR A 67 -5.07 11.33 19.13
N ARG A 68 -6.29 10.99 18.68
CA ARG A 68 -6.61 9.85 17.81
C ARG A 68 -7.62 10.27 16.77
N LEU A 69 -7.69 9.52 15.67
CA LEU A 69 -8.84 9.60 14.77
C LEU A 69 -10.07 9.06 15.51
N SER A 70 -11.18 9.77 15.39
CA SER A 70 -12.43 9.46 16.10
C SER A 70 -13.22 8.32 15.45
N MET A 71 -14.26 7.87 16.13
CA MET A 71 -15.23 6.95 15.56
C MET A 71 -16.02 7.57 14.38
N ASP A 72 -16.27 8.89 14.40
CA ASP A 72 -16.94 9.58 13.30
C ASP A 72 -16.09 9.62 12.03
N PHE A 73 -14.77 9.72 12.17
CA PHE A 73 -13.86 9.56 11.03
C PHE A 73 -13.97 8.17 10.41
N PHE A 74 -14.02 7.13 11.26
CA PHE A 74 -14.24 5.75 10.80
C PHE A 74 -15.61 5.59 10.11
N ALA A 75 -16.68 6.13 10.71
CA ALA A 75 -18.01 6.07 10.14
C ALA A 75 -18.11 6.79 8.77
N LEU A 76 -17.42 7.93 8.63
CA LEU A 76 -17.32 8.64 7.35
C LEU A 76 -16.58 7.79 6.30
N ALA A 77 -15.45 7.20 6.67
CA ALA A 77 -14.67 6.32 5.80
C ALA A 77 -15.47 5.06 5.41
N ALA A 78 -16.22 4.47 6.35
CA ALA A 78 -17.05 3.31 6.11
C ALA A 78 -18.18 3.58 5.10
N LYS A 79 -18.76 4.79 5.11
CA LYS A 79 -19.76 5.21 4.10
C LYS A 79 -19.18 5.33 2.69
N ALA A 80 -17.89 5.57 2.57
CA ALA A 80 -17.20 5.58 1.29
C ALA A 80 -16.88 4.16 0.79
N GLY A 81 -16.89 3.16 1.69
CA GLY A 81 -16.76 1.74 1.37
C GLY A 81 -18.05 1.19 0.76
N ASN A 82 -17.93 0.45 -0.34
CA ASN A 82 -19.05 -0.24 -0.95
C ASN A 82 -19.32 -1.56 -0.18
N PRO A 83 -20.58 -1.98 0.09
CA PRO A 83 -20.90 -3.26 0.76
C PRO A 83 -20.32 -4.52 0.10
N GLY A 84 -19.83 -4.42 -1.14
CA GLY A 84 -19.09 -5.47 -1.84
C GLY A 84 -17.59 -5.15 -1.97
N ASP A 85 -17.02 -4.39 -1.03
CA ASP A 85 -15.66 -3.90 -1.16
C ASP A 85 -14.65 -5.06 -1.27
N LEU A 86 -13.63 -4.82 -2.06
CA LEU A 86 -12.56 -5.78 -2.33
C LEU A 86 -11.88 -6.27 -1.03
N ARG A 87 -11.80 -5.42 -0.01
CA ARG A 87 -11.22 -5.78 1.29
C ARG A 87 -12.03 -6.88 1.97
N SER A 88 -13.35 -6.68 2.10
CA SER A 88 -14.27 -7.66 2.71
C SER A 88 -14.31 -8.96 1.90
N LEU A 89 -14.28 -8.86 0.57
CA LEU A 89 -14.24 -10.01 -0.33
C LEU A 89 -12.95 -10.83 -0.18
N CYS A 90 -11.81 -10.17 0.00
CA CYS A 90 -10.50 -10.82 0.12
C CYS A 90 -10.14 -11.25 1.54
N ARG A 91 -10.77 -10.68 2.59
CA ARG A 91 -10.42 -10.97 3.99
C ARG A 91 -10.39 -12.46 4.33
N PRO A 92 -11.38 -13.29 3.92
CA PRO A 92 -11.34 -14.74 4.17
C PRO A 92 -10.13 -15.43 3.51
N ALA A 93 -9.73 -14.97 2.31
CA ALA A 93 -8.55 -15.49 1.61
C ALA A 93 -7.25 -15.17 2.35
N LEU A 94 -7.11 -13.92 2.84
CA LEU A 94 -5.95 -13.51 3.65
C LEU A 94 -5.81 -14.39 4.90
N LEU A 95 -6.92 -14.64 5.60
CA LEU A 95 -6.91 -15.46 6.82
C LEU A 95 -6.54 -16.92 6.53
N ARG A 96 -7.06 -17.54 5.47
CA ARG A 96 -6.70 -18.92 5.07
C ARG A 96 -5.23 -19.01 4.67
N LEU A 97 -4.74 -18.08 3.86
CA LEU A 97 -3.32 -18.05 3.46
C LEU A 97 -2.41 -17.87 4.68
N CYS A 98 -2.76 -16.94 5.56
CA CYS A 98 -2.00 -16.70 6.78
C CYS A 98 -1.94 -17.94 7.68
N ALA A 99 -3.08 -18.61 7.89
CA ALA A 99 -3.15 -19.85 8.69
C ALA A 99 -2.34 -20.98 8.05
N SER A 100 -2.36 -21.11 6.71
CA SER A 100 -1.66 -22.18 5.99
C SER A 100 -0.15 -21.94 5.88
N LEU A 101 0.28 -20.70 5.70
CA LEU A 101 1.67 -20.36 5.41
C LEU A 101 2.45 -19.88 6.65
N GLY A 102 1.76 -19.32 7.65
CA GLY A 102 2.37 -18.76 8.85
C GLY A 102 3.13 -17.45 8.62
N ASP A 103 3.11 -16.90 7.42
CA ASP A 103 3.79 -15.66 7.02
C ASP A 103 2.83 -14.46 6.99
N SER A 104 3.36 -13.27 6.74
CA SER A 104 2.54 -12.07 6.52
C SER A 104 1.93 -12.08 5.12
N ILE A 105 0.62 -11.90 5.05
CA ILE A 105 -0.15 -11.84 3.81
C ILE A 105 -0.68 -10.41 3.62
N PHE A 106 -0.52 -9.88 2.43
CA PHE A 106 -0.92 -8.53 2.07
C PHE A 106 -1.91 -8.54 0.92
N LEU A 107 -2.91 -7.70 0.99
CA LEU A 107 -3.77 -7.31 -0.12
C LEU A 107 -3.35 -5.93 -0.59
N LEU A 108 -2.88 -5.85 -1.81
CA LEU A 108 -2.43 -4.61 -2.44
C LEU A 108 -3.39 -4.22 -3.53
N VAL A 109 -3.70 -2.92 -3.64
CA VAL A 109 -4.54 -2.34 -4.68
C VAL A 109 -3.84 -1.18 -5.36
N ARG A 110 -4.19 -0.92 -6.61
CA ARG A 110 -3.70 0.27 -7.31
C ARG A 110 -4.37 1.53 -6.80
N SER A 111 -3.60 2.59 -6.60
CA SER A 111 -4.08 3.95 -6.39
C SER A 111 -3.21 4.95 -7.15
N GLY A 112 -3.64 5.34 -8.35
CA GLY A 112 -2.85 6.16 -9.26
C GLY A 112 -1.61 5.40 -9.76
N PHE A 113 -0.43 5.93 -9.45
CA PHE A 113 0.87 5.34 -9.79
C PHE A 113 1.44 4.44 -8.69
N ASP A 114 0.69 4.24 -7.60
CA ASP A 114 1.14 3.47 -6.45
C ASP A 114 0.33 2.19 -6.26
N ALA A 115 0.93 1.22 -5.58
CA ALA A 115 0.24 0.16 -4.88
C ALA A 115 0.05 0.57 -3.42
N VAL A 116 -1.14 0.31 -2.89
CA VAL A 116 -1.52 0.60 -1.50
C VAL A 116 -1.88 -0.69 -0.80
N CYS A 117 -1.37 -0.88 0.41
CA CYS A 117 -1.81 -1.98 1.27
C CYS A 117 -3.24 -1.71 1.75
N LEU A 118 -4.21 -2.45 1.22
CA LEU A 118 -5.61 -2.33 1.59
C LEU A 118 -5.96 -3.14 2.84
N ASP A 119 -5.32 -4.30 3.00
CA ASP A 119 -5.48 -5.17 4.16
C ASP A 119 -4.25 -6.06 4.33
N ARG A 120 -4.05 -6.57 5.55
CA ARG A 120 -3.01 -7.54 5.86
C ARG A 120 -3.45 -8.53 6.93
N SER A 121 -2.80 -9.69 6.96
CA SER A 121 -2.92 -10.67 8.03
C SER A 121 -1.52 -11.14 8.42
N GLU A 122 -1.22 -11.14 9.70
CA GLU A 122 0.09 -11.54 10.23
C GLU A 122 0.01 -12.93 10.82
N GLY A 123 0.92 -13.79 10.36
CA GLY A 123 1.15 -15.10 10.95
C GLY A 123 2.14 -15.03 12.13
N PRO A 124 2.54 -16.19 12.67
CA PRO A 124 3.53 -16.30 13.75
C PRO A 124 4.91 -15.70 13.40
N PHE A 125 5.18 -15.49 12.11
CA PHE A 125 6.42 -14.91 11.61
C PHE A 125 6.14 -13.59 10.89
N PRO A 126 5.74 -12.54 11.63
CA PRO A 126 5.43 -11.25 11.03
C PRO A 126 6.70 -10.59 10.51
N ILE A 127 6.58 -9.97 9.33
CA ILE A 127 7.63 -9.12 8.78
C ILE A 127 7.09 -7.73 8.48
N ARG A 128 7.97 -6.74 8.50
CA ARG A 128 7.67 -5.41 7.95
C ARG A 128 8.00 -5.44 6.47
N SER A 129 7.05 -5.05 5.62
CA SER A 129 7.24 -4.91 4.19
C SER A 129 7.45 -3.44 3.81
N PHE A 130 7.76 -3.18 2.54
CA PHE A 130 7.86 -1.81 2.00
C PHE A 130 6.60 -0.98 2.16
N THR A 131 5.45 -1.61 2.05
CA THR A 131 4.17 -0.94 2.27
C THR A 131 3.89 -0.68 3.74
N GLY A 132 4.66 -1.29 4.66
CA GLY A 132 4.43 -1.15 6.09
C GLY A 132 3.05 -1.63 6.51
N ASP A 133 2.26 -0.74 7.07
CA ASP A 133 0.90 -0.98 7.54
C ASP A 133 -0.18 -0.79 6.47
N ILE A 134 -1.43 -1.10 6.85
CA ILE A 134 -2.61 -0.77 6.05
C ILE A 134 -2.58 0.73 5.72
N GLY A 135 -2.81 1.06 4.45
CA GLY A 135 -2.68 2.41 3.92
C GLY A 135 -1.27 2.79 3.44
N GLY A 136 -0.25 1.99 3.79
CA GLY A 136 1.11 2.18 3.29
C GLY A 136 1.18 2.06 1.76
N ARG A 137 2.09 2.81 1.15
CA ARG A 137 2.17 3.00 -0.31
C ARG A 137 3.56 2.70 -0.83
N VAL A 138 3.62 2.16 -2.04
CA VAL A 138 4.86 1.94 -2.79
C VAL A 138 4.59 2.20 -4.27
N ALA A 139 5.56 2.71 -5.01
CA ALA A 139 5.43 2.91 -6.44
C ALA A 139 5.11 1.60 -7.16
N LEU A 140 4.17 1.60 -8.12
CA LEU A 140 3.94 0.44 -8.97
C LEU A 140 5.25 0.08 -9.70
N GLY A 141 5.65 -1.19 -9.58
CA GLY A 141 6.95 -1.70 -10.03
C GLY A 141 7.92 -2.02 -8.89
N VAL A 142 7.70 -1.51 -7.67
CA VAL A 142 8.54 -1.77 -6.49
C VAL A 142 7.93 -2.87 -5.63
N GLY A 143 8.66 -3.96 -5.43
CA GLY A 143 8.19 -5.13 -4.68
C GLY A 143 7.18 -6.00 -5.46
N GLN A 144 7.01 -7.23 -5.00
CA GLN A 144 6.31 -8.28 -5.75
C GLN A 144 4.85 -7.95 -6.02
N GLY A 145 4.12 -7.44 -5.01
CA GLY A 145 2.69 -7.14 -5.16
C GLY A 145 2.42 -5.98 -6.12
N ALA A 146 3.22 -4.91 -6.05
CA ALA A 146 3.11 -3.77 -6.94
C ALA A 146 3.52 -4.14 -8.39
N LEU A 147 4.53 -5.00 -8.54
CA LEU A 147 4.96 -5.53 -9.83
C LEU A 147 3.89 -6.45 -10.43
N ALA A 148 3.25 -7.32 -9.63
CA ALA A 148 2.17 -8.19 -10.08
C ALA A 148 0.97 -7.38 -10.60
N ILE A 149 0.61 -6.28 -9.93
CA ILE A 149 -0.44 -5.37 -10.42
C ILE A 149 0.00 -4.74 -11.75
N LEU A 150 1.20 -4.14 -11.79
CA LEU A 150 1.70 -3.44 -12.97
C LEU A 150 1.74 -4.32 -14.21
N ALA A 151 2.17 -5.58 -14.06
CA ALA A 151 2.33 -6.51 -15.16
C ALA A 151 1.01 -6.81 -15.90
N PHE A 152 -0.12 -6.78 -15.20
CA PHE A 152 -1.44 -7.10 -15.76
C PHE A 152 -2.35 -5.88 -15.92
N LEU A 153 -1.79 -4.66 -15.90
CA LEU A 153 -2.51 -3.47 -16.37
C LEU A 153 -2.67 -3.49 -17.89
N PRO A 154 -3.70 -2.83 -18.43
CA PRO A 154 -3.78 -2.52 -19.86
C PRO A 154 -2.49 -1.84 -20.34
N GLU A 155 -2.07 -2.15 -21.57
CA GLU A 155 -0.77 -1.71 -22.09
C GLU A 155 -0.57 -0.19 -22.00
N ALA A 156 -1.55 0.59 -22.45
CA ALA A 156 -1.45 2.06 -22.39
C ALA A 156 -1.27 2.59 -20.97
N GLU A 157 -1.99 2.02 -19.99
CA GLU A 157 -1.87 2.40 -18.59
C GLU A 157 -0.54 1.95 -18.00
N ARG A 158 -0.06 0.75 -18.35
CA ARG A 158 1.23 0.23 -17.92
C ARG A 158 2.37 1.10 -18.40
N GLU A 159 2.36 1.53 -19.66
CA GLU A 159 3.36 2.42 -20.23
C GLU A 159 3.37 3.80 -19.55
N GLU A 160 2.20 4.35 -19.24
CA GLU A 160 2.08 5.59 -18.50
C GLU A 160 2.66 5.46 -17.08
N VAL A 161 2.35 4.37 -16.38
CA VAL A 161 2.88 4.10 -15.04
C VAL A 161 4.41 3.93 -15.07
N ILE A 162 4.95 3.21 -16.05
CA ILE A 162 6.41 3.02 -16.20
C ILE A 162 7.08 4.38 -16.36
N ARG A 163 6.61 5.19 -17.30
CA ARG A 163 7.20 6.53 -17.54
C ARG A 163 7.17 7.43 -16.31
N PHE A 164 6.05 7.44 -15.59
CA PHE A 164 5.90 8.23 -14.37
C PHE A 164 6.79 7.73 -13.22
N ASN A 165 6.86 6.42 -13.04
CA ASN A 165 7.53 5.82 -11.89
C ASN A 165 9.03 5.60 -12.12
N LEU A 166 9.57 5.77 -13.33
CA LEU A 166 10.94 5.42 -13.64
C LEU A 166 11.98 6.13 -12.73
N SER A 167 11.78 7.41 -12.44
CA SER A 167 12.62 8.14 -11.48
C SER A 167 12.49 7.60 -10.07
N ARG A 168 11.26 7.29 -9.65
CA ARG A 168 10.94 6.81 -8.30
C ARG A 168 11.50 5.41 -8.03
N VAL A 169 11.43 4.50 -9.00
CA VAL A 169 11.98 3.14 -8.85
C VAL A 169 13.51 3.14 -8.81
N ARG A 170 14.17 4.10 -9.47
CA ARG A 170 15.62 4.28 -9.41
C ARG A 170 16.13 4.65 -8.01
N GLU A 171 15.34 5.33 -7.21
CA GLU A 171 15.68 5.67 -5.82
C GLU A 171 15.92 4.42 -4.95
N TYR A 172 15.34 3.28 -5.34
CA TYR A 172 15.59 1.99 -4.69
C TYR A 172 16.87 1.28 -5.18
N GLY A 173 17.66 1.92 -6.05
CA GLY A 173 19.04 1.54 -6.41
C GLY A 173 19.20 0.29 -7.29
N VAL A 174 18.15 -0.47 -7.52
CA VAL A 174 18.20 -1.80 -8.16
C VAL A 174 17.49 -1.83 -9.52
N PHE A 175 16.67 -0.80 -9.81
CA PHE A 175 15.79 -0.83 -10.97
C PHE A 175 16.18 0.20 -12.02
N ASP A 176 16.42 -0.29 -13.24
CA ASP A 176 16.34 0.50 -14.46
C ASP A 176 15.10 0.09 -15.28
N GLU A 177 14.85 0.78 -16.37
CA GLU A 177 13.70 0.52 -17.22
C GLU A 177 13.78 -0.87 -17.88
N VAL A 178 14.96 -1.31 -18.29
CA VAL A 178 15.17 -2.60 -18.94
C VAL A 178 14.86 -3.73 -17.95
N TYR A 179 15.38 -3.63 -16.75
CA TYR A 179 15.07 -4.57 -15.67
C TYR A 179 13.56 -4.63 -15.41
N LEU A 180 12.91 -3.46 -15.23
CA LEU A 180 11.48 -3.41 -14.94
C LEU A 180 10.64 -4.06 -16.05
N ARG A 181 10.95 -3.78 -17.32
CA ARG A 181 10.26 -4.39 -18.46
C ARG A 181 10.48 -5.89 -18.53
N THR A 182 11.69 -6.35 -18.28
CA THR A 182 12.03 -7.77 -18.24
C THR A 182 11.26 -8.50 -17.15
N GLU A 183 11.19 -7.92 -15.96
CA GLU A 183 10.42 -8.51 -14.84
C GLU A 183 8.92 -8.48 -15.11
N ILE A 184 8.37 -7.43 -15.72
CA ILE A 184 6.96 -7.38 -16.14
C ILE A 184 6.65 -8.55 -17.08
N GLU A 185 7.46 -8.75 -18.11
CA GLU A 185 7.24 -9.83 -19.06
C GLU A 185 7.36 -11.21 -18.39
N ARG A 186 8.36 -11.40 -17.53
CA ARG A 186 8.50 -12.61 -16.74
C ARG A 186 7.28 -12.90 -15.87
N VAL A 187 6.75 -11.87 -15.19
CA VAL A 187 5.54 -12.00 -14.35
C VAL A 187 4.33 -12.36 -15.19
N ARG A 188 4.20 -11.81 -16.39
CA ARG A 188 3.11 -12.16 -17.32
C ARG A 188 3.17 -13.61 -17.75
N GLN A 189 4.37 -14.13 -18.05
CA GLN A 189 4.58 -15.53 -18.45
C GLN A 189 4.35 -16.51 -17.30
N LEU A 190 4.83 -16.19 -16.09
CA LEU A 190 4.73 -17.08 -14.92
C LEU A 190 3.38 -16.97 -14.19
N GLY A 191 2.70 -15.84 -14.35
CA GLY A 191 1.47 -15.51 -13.61
C GLY A 191 1.73 -15.17 -12.13
N TYR A 192 2.97 -14.86 -11.75
CA TYR A 192 3.33 -14.40 -10.42
C TYR A 192 4.63 -13.60 -10.42
N ALA A 193 4.79 -12.67 -9.51
CA ALA A 193 6.03 -11.97 -9.26
C ALA A 193 6.88 -12.77 -8.26
N GLY A 194 8.14 -13.01 -8.60
CA GLY A 194 9.04 -13.93 -7.91
C GLY A 194 9.63 -13.41 -6.61
N ARG A 195 10.47 -14.25 -5.98
CA ARG A 195 10.85 -14.24 -4.55
C ARG A 195 11.81 -13.15 -4.08
N ASN A 196 12.71 -12.66 -4.88
CA ASN A 196 13.70 -11.67 -4.44
C ASN A 196 13.81 -10.54 -5.48
N THR A 197 13.56 -9.34 -5.04
CA THR A 197 13.71 -8.13 -5.87
C THR A 197 15.03 -7.40 -5.62
N GLY A 198 15.87 -7.90 -4.72
CA GLY A 198 17.10 -7.22 -4.29
C GLY A 198 16.88 -5.94 -3.47
N LEU A 199 15.63 -5.62 -3.12
CA LEU A 199 15.28 -4.38 -2.42
C LEU A 199 15.68 -4.36 -0.94
N LEU A 200 15.54 -5.51 -0.26
CA LEU A 200 15.93 -5.68 1.14
C LEU A 200 16.67 -7.01 1.28
N GLU A 201 17.90 -6.94 1.78
CA GLU A 201 18.68 -8.12 2.08
C GLU A 201 17.97 -9.00 3.14
N GLY A 202 17.98 -10.31 2.93
CA GLY A 202 17.34 -11.26 3.82
C GLY A 202 15.80 -11.34 3.71
N MET A 203 15.16 -10.45 2.95
CA MET A 203 13.72 -10.45 2.73
C MET A 203 13.36 -11.10 1.39
N ALA A 204 12.26 -11.83 1.39
CA ALA A 204 11.69 -12.43 0.19
C ALA A 204 10.17 -12.28 0.18
N GLY A 205 9.62 -12.33 -1.00
CA GLY A 205 8.17 -12.32 -1.18
C GLY A 205 7.77 -12.91 -2.51
N VAL A 206 6.51 -13.25 -2.62
CA VAL A 206 5.89 -13.67 -3.87
C VAL A 206 4.48 -13.12 -3.94
N ALA A 207 4.06 -12.70 -5.11
CA ALA A 207 2.73 -12.15 -5.29
C ALA A 207 2.07 -12.65 -6.57
N VAL A 208 0.76 -12.76 -6.52
CA VAL A 208 -0.08 -13.07 -7.68
C VAL A 208 -1.10 -11.95 -7.89
N PRO A 209 -1.43 -11.61 -9.13
CA PRO A 209 -2.49 -10.66 -9.41
C PRO A 209 -3.86 -11.29 -9.11
N ILE A 210 -4.79 -10.49 -8.62
CA ILE A 210 -6.22 -10.79 -8.68
C ILE A 210 -6.75 -10.13 -9.94
N LEU A 211 -7.19 -10.96 -10.89
CA LEU A 211 -7.64 -10.51 -12.19
C LEU A 211 -9.17 -10.43 -12.23
N ASP A 212 -9.69 -9.38 -12.86
CA ASP A 212 -11.10 -9.31 -13.22
C ASP A 212 -11.43 -10.26 -14.40
N ARG A 213 -12.69 -10.26 -14.82
CA ARG A 213 -13.16 -11.11 -15.95
C ARG A 213 -12.53 -10.75 -17.30
N GLU A 214 -11.92 -9.57 -17.38
CA GLU A 214 -11.24 -9.08 -18.60
C GLU A 214 -9.73 -9.34 -18.54
N GLY A 215 -9.25 -10.03 -17.48
CA GLY A 215 -7.84 -10.36 -17.29
C GLY A 215 -6.98 -9.18 -16.82
N ARG A 216 -7.58 -8.11 -16.30
CA ARG A 216 -6.87 -6.95 -15.78
C ARG A 216 -6.65 -7.10 -14.28
N ALA A 217 -5.49 -6.71 -13.80
CA ALA A 217 -5.21 -6.70 -12.37
C ALA A 217 -6.00 -5.61 -11.66
N VAL A 218 -6.82 -5.99 -10.70
CA VAL A 218 -7.54 -5.11 -9.79
C VAL A 218 -6.87 -5.02 -8.43
N ALA A 219 -6.13 -6.06 -8.06
CA ALA A 219 -5.38 -6.17 -6.81
C ALA A 219 -4.25 -7.19 -6.95
N ALA A 220 -3.48 -7.39 -5.88
CA ALA A 220 -2.57 -8.53 -5.74
C ALA A 220 -2.64 -9.10 -4.33
N LEU A 221 -2.53 -10.43 -4.24
CA LEU A 221 -2.22 -11.14 -2.99
C LEU A 221 -0.71 -11.36 -2.93
N SER A 222 -0.09 -10.96 -1.84
CA SER A 222 1.35 -11.06 -1.65
C SER A 222 1.70 -11.71 -0.31
N VAL A 223 2.67 -12.62 -0.35
CA VAL A 223 3.35 -13.14 0.85
C VAL A 223 4.63 -12.37 1.03
N GLY A 224 4.85 -11.88 2.25
CA GLY A 224 6.12 -11.35 2.68
C GLY A 224 6.73 -12.25 3.76
N THR A 225 8.01 -12.61 3.59
CA THR A 225 8.73 -13.49 4.48
C THR A 225 10.25 -13.24 4.40
N ILE A 226 11.04 -14.00 5.12
CA ILE A 226 12.50 -13.99 4.99
C ILE A 226 12.97 -14.98 3.91
N SER A 227 14.11 -14.69 3.28
CA SER A 227 14.65 -15.52 2.19
C SER A 227 14.84 -16.99 2.58
N ALA A 228 15.26 -17.25 3.82
CA ALA A 228 15.44 -18.59 4.33
C ALA A 228 14.14 -19.43 4.40
N ARG A 229 12.99 -18.77 4.49
CA ARG A 229 11.67 -19.44 4.52
C ARG A 229 11.03 -19.60 3.15
N LEU A 230 11.48 -18.89 2.13
CA LEU A 230 10.96 -18.97 0.77
C LEU A 230 12.01 -19.59 -0.16
N ASN A 231 12.36 -20.83 0.09
CA ASN A 231 13.28 -21.62 -0.71
C ASN A 231 12.60 -22.21 -1.97
N ASP A 232 13.38 -22.93 -2.80
CA ASP A 232 12.91 -23.51 -4.05
C ASP A 232 11.82 -24.56 -3.86
N ASP A 233 11.88 -25.34 -2.77
CA ASP A 233 10.90 -26.40 -2.47
C ASP A 233 9.56 -25.81 -2.03
N ARG A 234 9.59 -24.71 -1.30
CA ARG A 234 8.38 -24.07 -0.75
C ARG A 234 7.69 -23.13 -1.75
N LEU A 235 8.45 -22.49 -2.65
CA LEU A 235 7.93 -21.51 -3.58
C LEU A 235 6.73 -22.02 -4.42
N PRO A 236 6.76 -23.23 -5.01
CA PRO A 236 5.65 -23.74 -5.81
C PRO A 236 4.35 -23.83 -4.99
N THR A 237 4.42 -24.35 -3.77
CA THR A 237 3.27 -24.46 -2.87
C THR A 237 2.68 -23.10 -2.51
N VAL A 238 3.53 -22.13 -2.20
CA VAL A 238 3.08 -20.74 -1.90
C VAL A 238 2.39 -20.13 -3.10
N VAL A 239 2.98 -20.26 -4.29
CA VAL A 239 2.40 -19.74 -5.54
C VAL A 239 1.05 -20.40 -5.84
N GLU A 240 0.93 -21.71 -5.68
CA GLU A 240 -0.31 -22.45 -5.91
C GLU A 240 -1.43 -21.98 -4.96
N LEU A 241 -1.13 -21.86 -3.67
CA LEU A 241 -2.09 -21.38 -2.67
C LEU A 241 -2.55 -19.95 -3.00
N LEU A 242 -1.63 -19.06 -3.34
CA LEU A 242 -1.97 -17.69 -3.73
C LEU A 242 -2.84 -17.65 -4.99
N LYS A 243 -2.47 -18.41 -6.03
CA LYS A 243 -3.23 -18.49 -7.29
C LYS A 243 -4.65 -19.02 -7.05
N ARG A 244 -4.78 -20.07 -6.25
CA ARG A 244 -6.09 -20.63 -5.88
C ARG A 244 -7.01 -19.58 -5.24
N GLU A 245 -6.49 -18.82 -4.26
CA GLU A 245 -7.27 -17.79 -3.60
C GLU A 245 -7.58 -16.62 -4.52
N ALA A 246 -6.63 -16.18 -5.35
CA ALA A 246 -6.85 -15.12 -6.32
C ALA A 246 -7.92 -15.48 -7.36
N LEU A 247 -7.90 -16.73 -7.87
CA LEU A 247 -8.91 -17.25 -8.79
C LEU A 247 -10.30 -17.37 -8.14
N ALA A 248 -10.37 -17.68 -6.85
CA ALA A 248 -11.65 -17.75 -6.14
C ALA A 248 -12.28 -16.36 -5.91
N VAL A 249 -11.48 -15.32 -5.86
CA VAL A 249 -11.91 -13.92 -5.63
C VAL A 249 -12.23 -13.21 -6.94
N GLY A 250 -11.38 -13.33 -7.96
CA GLY A 250 -11.45 -12.56 -9.20
C GLY A 250 -12.85 -12.50 -9.84
N PRO A 251 -13.53 -13.64 -10.06
CA PRO A 251 -14.86 -13.66 -10.68
C PRO A 251 -15.98 -12.98 -9.87
N LYS A 252 -15.76 -12.77 -8.57
CA LYS A 252 -16.71 -12.12 -7.65
C LYS A 252 -16.58 -10.60 -7.64
N ILE A 253 -15.52 -10.07 -8.23
CA ILE A 253 -15.28 -8.62 -8.29
C ILE A 253 -16.30 -8.02 -9.26
N ASN A 254 -16.97 -6.95 -8.78
CA ASN A 254 -17.88 -6.20 -9.63
C ASN A 254 -17.09 -5.47 -10.73
N PRO A 255 -17.26 -5.83 -12.01
CA PRO A 255 -16.53 -5.20 -13.10
C PRO A 255 -16.93 -3.74 -13.33
N PHE A 256 -18.03 -3.29 -12.76
CA PHE A 256 -18.53 -1.91 -12.86
C PHE A 256 -18.14 -1.06 -11.63
N ASP A 257 -17.38 -1.60 -10.69
CA ASP A 257 -16.90 -0.83 -9.56
C ASP A 257 -15.88 0.23 -10.04
N VAL A 258 -16.34 1.48 -10.05
CA VAL A 258 -15.55 2.63 -10.50
C VAL A 258 -14.31 2.88 -9.61
N THR A 259 -14.30 2.36 -8.38
CA THR A 259 -13.15 2.52 -7.48
C THR A 259 -11.97 1.64 -7.91
N LEU A 260 -12.24 0.54 -8.61
CA LEU A 260 -11.25 -0.38 -9.17
C LEU A 260 -10.80 0.03 -10.58
N ARG A 261 -11.61 0.83 -11.26
CA ARG A 261 -11.38 1.33 -12.62
C ARG A 261 -11.13 2.83 -12.54
N ARG A 262 -9.88 3.23 -12.43
CA ARG A 262 -9.54 4.65 -12.63
C ARG A 262 -9.21 4.85 -14.10
N PRO A 263 -9.92 5.75 -14.80
CA PRO A 263 -9.55 6.15 -16.16
C PRO A 263 -8.11 6.69 -16.17
N ALA A 264 -7.37 6.46 -17.24
CA ALA A 264 -6.01 6.99 -17.42
C ALA A 264 -5.93 8.51 -17.19
N GLN A 265 -7.00 9.24 -17.48
CA GLN A 265 -7.13 10.68 -17.21
C GLN A 265 -6.96 11.07 -15.74
N SER A 266 -7.26 10.16 -14.79
CA SER A 266 -7.01 10.43 -13.36
C SER A 266 -5.54 10.27 -12.96
N LEU A 267 -4.73 9.62 -13.79
CA LEU A 267 -3.29 9.48 -13.56
C LEU A 267 -2.54 10.77 -13.88
N SER A 268 -2.94 11.48 -14.92
CA SER A 268 -2.31 12.75 -15.35
C SER A 268 -2.51 13.89 -14.35
N SER A 269 -3.45 13.78 -13.40
CA SER A 269 -3.68 14.80 -12.36
C SER A 269 -2.77 14.63 -11.12
N VAL A 270 -2.01 13.55 -11.01
CA VAL A 270 -1.11 13.32 -9.88
C VAL A 270 0.24 13.98 -10.18
N ARG A 271 0.60 15.01 -9.42
CA ARG A 271 1.91 15.67 -9.54
C ARG A 271 3.01 14.77 -8.94
N PRO A 272 4.19 14.68 -9.60
CA PRO A 272 5.33 13.86 -9.13
C PRO A 272 5.78 14.17 -7.70
N ASP A 273 5.69 15.42 -7.31
CA ASP A 273 6.19 15.97 -6.04
C ASP A 273 5.35 15.56 -4.81
N GLN A 274 4.25 14.83 -4.99
CA GLN A 274 3.39 14.35 -3.89
C GLN A 274 3.64 12.88 -3.51
N ALA A 275 4.65 12.25 -4.07
CA ALA A 275 5.07 10.92 -3.66
C ALA A 275 5.66 10.97 -2.24
N ILE A 276 5.00 10.28 -1.32
CA ILE A 276 5.46 10.14 0.07
C ILE A 276 6.77 9.35 0.04
N GLN A 277 7.85 9.96 0.56
CA GLN A 277 9.12 9.28 0.77
C GLN A 277 8.96 8.10 1.74
N PRO A 278 9.70 7.00 1.55
CA PRO A 278 9.68 5.88 2.48
C PRO A 278 10.13 6.32 3.87
N ALA A 279 9.38 5.93 4.88
CA ALA A 279 9.73 6.17 6.28
C ALA A 279 11.02 5.42 6.61
N GLY A 280 12.08 6.19 6.91
CA GLY A 280 13.19 5.79 7.77
C GLY A 280 14.21 4.81 7.19
N GLN A 281 15.28 5.36 6.64
CA GLN A 281 16.60 4.84 6.92
C GLN A 281 17.19 5.69 8.04
N GLU A 282 17.03 5.27 9.28
CA GLU A 282 17.92 5.71 10.36
C GLU A 282 19.29 5.07 10.08
N GLN A 283 20.20 5.89 9.62
CA GLN A 283 21.63 5.58 9.60
C GLN A 283 22.14 5.49 11.04
N LYS A 284 22.77 4.38 11.32
CA LYS A 284 23.80 4.33 12.36
C LYS A 284 25.08 4.94 11.84
#